data_c5252bcd3ff5ef7137abc6863dd0d86a
#
_entry.id   c5252bcd3ff5ef7137abc6863dd0d86a
#
_cell.length_a   1.000
_cell.length_b   1.000
_cell.length_c   1.000
_cell.angle_alpha   90.00
_cell.angle_beta   90.00
_cell.angle_gamma   90.00
#
_symmetry.space_group_name_H-M   'P 1'
#
loop_
_entity.id
_entity.type
_entity.pdbx_description
1 polymer ?
#
loop_
_entity_poly.entity_id
_entity_poly.type
_entity_poly.pdbx_seq_one_letter_code
_entity_poly.pdbx_strand_id
1 'polypeptide(L)'
;MPNRLIELFKPDYWLSFFSENLSTWDIIVNLLDIFVVWFLIYRLFELVRGTKAVQLLKGVAIFIGIRIVAELIGLHTLSWLMNQVITYGVIAAIIIFQPEVRRGLEHLGRSAFFKTSKKEELDDERMILAFDKAIQYMSKRKIGALVTIQRSTGLDEYIETGIDLDADITGELLINIFIPNTPLHDGAVIVKDGKIAVASAYLPLSDSMLIPKEFGTRHRAAVGISEVSDALTFIVSEETGGV
;
A
#
# COMPACT_ATOMS: atom_id res chain seq x y z
N MET A 1 -1.49 -29.97 -24.94
CA MET A 1 -0.90 -29.41 -23.71
C MET A 1 -1.85 -29.30 -22.49
N PRO A 2 -3.13 -29.68 -22.50
CA PRO A 2 -4.00 -29.57 -21.31
C PRO A 2 -3.81 -30.69 -20.27
N ASN A 3 -3.16 -31.82 -20.60
CA ASN A 3 -3.15 -32.97 -19.69
C ASN A 3 -2.09 -32.94 -18.56
N ARG A 4 -1.09 -32.08 -18.61
CA ARG A 4 -0.03 -32.04 -17.57
C ARG A 4 -0.54 -31.50 -16.22
N LEU A 5 -1.49 -30.56 -16.23
CA LEU A 5 -2.03 -30.01 -14.98
C LEU A 5 -2.93 -31.00 -14.23
N ILE A 6 -3.60 -31.91 -14.95
CA ILE A 6 -4.46 -32.93 -14.35
C ILE A 6 -3.60 -34.07 -13.75
N GLU A 7 -2.45 -34.35 -14.33
CA GLU A 7 -1.51 -35.34 -13.79
C GLU A 7 -0.88 -34.91 -12.46
N LEU A 8 -0.71 -33.62 -12.22
CA LEU A 8 -0.21 -33.10 -10.94
C LEU A 8 -1.14 -33.38 -9.75
N PHE A 9 -2.41 -33.68 -9.99
CA PHE A 9 -3.38 -33.99 -8.93
C PHE A 9 -3.58 -35.50 -8.69
N LYS A 10 -2.86 -36.36 -9.42
CA LYS A 10 -2.92 -37.81 -9.19
C LYS A 10 -1.91 -38.22 -8.11
N PRO A 11 -2.35 -38.97 -7.07
CA PRO A 11 -1.43 -39.48 -6.04
C PRO A 11 -0.25 -40.29 -6.62
N ASP A 12 -0.50 -41.04 -7.68
CA ASP A 12 0.48 -41.88 -8.35
C ASP A 12 1.61 -41.07 -9.02
N TYR A 13 1.34 -39.85 -9.47
CA TYR A 13 2.34 -38.94 -9.99
C TYR A 13 3.36 -38.55 -8.92
N TRP A 14 2.89 -38.24 -7.73
CA TRP A 14 3.75 -37.89 -6.61
C TRP A 14 4.51 -39.11 -6.07
N LEU A 15 3.88 -40.28 -6.04
CA LEU A 15 4.52 -41.51 -5.63
C LEU A 15 5.62 -41.94 -6.62
N SER A 16 5.43 -41.82 -7.94
CA SER A 16 6.43 -42.09 -8.94
C SER A 16 7.58 -41.06 -8.91
N PHE A 17 7.25 -39.79 -8.67
CA PHE A 17 8.24 -38.72 -8.51
C PHE A 17 9.17 -38.96 -7.30
N PHE A 18 8.64 -39.53 -6.22
CA PHE A 18 9.42 -39.91 -5.04
C PHE A 18 10.13 -41.27 -5.14
N SER A 19 9.75 -42.14 -6.08
CA SER A 19 10.29 -43.50 -6.18
C SER A 19 11.38 -43.70 -7.23
N GLU A 20 11.48 -42.83 -8.24
CA GLU A 20 12.51 -42.94 -9.30
C GLU A 20 13.72 -42.06 -9.00
N ASN A 21 14.80 -42.69 -8.54
CA ASN A 21 16.16 -42.15 -8.37
C ASN A 21 16.33 -41.12 -7.24
N LEU A 22 16.29 -41.59 -6.00
CA LEU A 22 16.73 -40.82 -4.85
C LEU A 22 18.26 -40.74 -4.79
N SER A 23 18.89 -39.93 -5.63
CA SER A 23 20.20 -39.38 -5.29
C SER A 23 20.06 -38.47 -4.07
N THR A 24 21.03 -38.55 -3.14
CA THR A 24 21.04 -37.62 -1.98
C THR A 24 20.95 -36.16 -2.38
N TRP A 25 21.40 -35.81 -3.58
CA TRP A 25 21.29 -34.46 -4.15
C TRP A 25 19.85 -34.10 -4.52
N ASP A 26 19.09 -35.02 -5.11
CA ASP A 26 17.70 -34.78 -5.51
C ASP A 26 16.79 -34.60 -4.29
N ILE A 27 17.07 -35.30 -3.20
CA ILE A 27 16.36 -35.11 -1.93
C ILE A 27 16.59 -33.71 -1.38
N ILE A 28 17.81 -33.19 -1.40
CA ILE A 28 18.17 -31.87 -0.93
C ILE A 28 17.48 -30.80 -1.79
N VAL A 29 17.50 -30.96 -3.12
CA VAL A 29 16.86 -30.02 -4.04
C VAL A 29 15.34 -30.00 -3.85
N ASN A 30 14.71 -31.15 -3.72
CA ASN A 30 13.25 -31.25 -3.49
C ASN A 30 12.84 -30.68 -2.13
N LEU A 31 13.63 -30.90 -1.07
CA LEU A 31 13.40 -30.27 0.24
C LEU A 31 13.53 -28.74 0.17
N LEU A 32 14.52 -28.26 -0.54
CA LEU A 32 14.75 -26.83 -0.74
C LEU A 32 13.61 -26.20 -1.55
N ASP A 33 13.13 -26.89 -2.59
CA ASP A 33 11.99 -26.44 -3.41
C ASP A 33 10.72 -26.32 -2.55
N ILE A 34 10.39 -27.35 -1.78
CA ILE A 34 9.24 -27.32 -0.84
C ILE A 34 9.41 -26.20 0.18
N PHE A 35 10.62 -25.98 0.70
CA PHE A 35 10.89 -24.92 1.67
C PHE A 35 10.71 -23.53 1.04
N VAL A 36 11.21 -23.33 -0.19
CA VAL A 36 11.07 -22.06 -0.93
C VAL A 36 9.60 -21.77 -1.21
N VAL A 37 8.83 -22.76 -1.70
CA VAL A 37 7.40 -22.62 -1.96
C VAL A 37 6.64 -22.32 -0.66
N TRP A 38 6.93 -23.04 0.43
CA TRP A 38 6.33 -22.80 1.74
C TRP A 38 6.64 -21.40 2.25
N PHE A 39 7.90 -20.95 2.15
CA PHE A 39 8.32 -19.60 2.55
C PHE A 39 7.62 -18.53 1.72
N LEU A 40 7.48 -18.74 0.41
CA LEU A 40 6.82 -17.79 -0.49
C LEU A 40 5.33 -17.67 -0.18
N ILE A 41 4.65 -18.81 0.06
CA ILE A 41 3.25 -18.85 0.49
C ILE A 41 3.09 -18.18 1.86
N TYR A 42 3.97 -18.46 2.82
CA TYR A 42 3.95 -17.85 4.14
C TYR A 42 4.07 -16.32 4.06
N ARG A 43 5.01 -15.81 3.27
CA ARG A 43 5.19 -14.37 3.03
C ARG A 43 3.98 -13.74 2.34
N LEU A 44 3.39 -14.43 1.39
CA LEU A 44 2.17 -13.97 0.73
C LEU A 44 1.01 -13.86 1.73
N PHE A 45 0.85 -14.86 2.61
CA PHE A 45 -0.16 -14.83 3.67
C PHE A 45 0.07 -13.68 4.67
N GLU A 46 1.32 -13.43 5.05
CA GLU A 46 1.69 -12.33 5.94
C GLU A 46 1.33 -10.97 5.34
N LEU A 47 1.59 -10.78 4.03
CA LEU A 47 1.27 -9.56 3.28
C LEU A 47 -0.24 -9.29 3.23
N VAL A 48 -1.03 -10.34 3.09
CA VAL A 48 -2.50 -10.24 2.97
C VAL A 48 -3.19 -10.15 4.34
N ARG A 49 -2.52 -10.59 5.40
CA ARG A 49 -3.07 -10.63 6.77
C ARG A 49 -3.35 -9.22 7.29
N GLY A 50 -4.60 -8.96 7.66
CA GLY A 50 -5.06 -7.65 8.15
C GLY A 50 -5.67 -6.74 7.07
N THR A 51 -5.68 -7.17 5.82
CA THR A 51 -6.29 -6.42 4.72
C THR A 51 -7.75 -6.83 4.46
N LYS A 52 -8.49 -5.98 3.73
CA LYS A 52 -9.85 -6.29 3.25
C LYS A 52 -9.89 -7.58 2.40
N ALA A 53 -8.76 -7.98 1.83
CA ALA A 53 -8.62 -9.21 1.04
C ALA A 53 -8.91 -10.48 1.85
N VAL A 54 -8.53 -10.56 3.14
CA VAL A 54 -8.85 -11.71 4.00
C VAL A 54 -10.35 -11.85 4.23
N GLN A 55 -11.06 -10.74 4.38
CA GLN A 55 -12.52 -10.77 4.55
C GLN A 55 -13.21 -11.29 3.30
N LEU A 56 -12.72 -10.86 2.13
CA LEU A 56 -13.25 -11.30 0.84
C LEU A 56 -12.95 -12.79 0.58
N LEU A 57 -11.74 -13.27 0.89
CA LEU A 57 -11.38 -14.69 0.83
C LEU A 57 -12.28 -15.55 1.70
N LYS A 58 -12.62 -15.10 2.91
CA LYS A 58 -13.59 -15.79 3.79
C LYS A 58 -14.98 -15.85 3.14
N GLY A 59 -15.43 -14.75 2.52
CA GLY A 59 -16.68 -14.72 1.77
C GLY A 59 -16.70 -15.75 0.63
N VAL A 60 -15.66 -15.77 -0.19
CA VAL A 60 -15.51 -16.73 -1.30
C VAL A 60 -15.50 -18.18 -0.79
N ALA A 61 -14.79 -18.46 0.31
CA ALA A 61 -14.75 -19.79 0.91
C ALA A 61 -16.15 -20.27 1.37
N ILE A 62 -16.99 -19.36 1.90
CA ILE A 62 -18.38 -19.68 2.26
C ILE A 62 -19.20 -20.05 1.00
N PHE A 63 -19.09 -19.31 -0.09
CA PHE A 63 -19.79 -19.61 -1.34
C PHE A 63 -19.36 -20.97 -1.92
N ILE A 64 -18.06 -21.29 -1.87
CA ILE A 64 -17.55 -22.60 -2.28
C ILE A 64 -18.13 -23.71 -1.39
N GLY A 65 -18.16 -23.48 -0.08
CA GLY A 65 -18.76 -24.43 0.88
C GLY A 65 -20.24 -24.69 0.59
N ILE A 66 -21.01 -23.65 0.35
CA ILE A 66 -22.45 -23.78 -0.01
C ILE A 66 -22.61 -24.57 -1.32
N ARG A 67 -21.78 -24.30 -2.32
CA ARG A 67 -21.79 -25.04 -3.58
C ARG A 67 -21.55 -26.53 -3.37
N ILE A 68 -20.51 -26.91 -2.60
CA ILE A 68 -20.18 -28.31 -2.32
C ILE A 68 -21.33 -28.99 -1.62
N VAL A 69 -21.94 -28.35 -0.61
CA VAL A 69 -23.11 -28.90 0.10
C VAL A 69 -24.31 -29.05 -0.83
N ALA A 70 -24.58 -28.05 -1.68
CA ALA A 70 -25.68 -28.12 -2.67
C ALA A 70 -25.50 -29.28 -3.66
N GLU A 71 -24.28 -29.55 -4.09
CA GLU A 71 -23.91 -30.63 -4.99
C GLU A 71 -24.11 -32.00 -4.32
N LEU A 72 -23.68 -32.15 -3.06
CA LEU A 72 -23.86 -33.39 -2.28
C LEU A 72 -25.32 -33.73 -2.00
N ILE A 73 -26.18 -32.73 -1.83
CA ILE A 73 -27.65 -32.93 -1.60
C ILE A 73 -28.43 -33.08 -2.90
N GLY A 74 -27.79 -32.81 -4.06
CA GLY A 74 -28.46 -32.88 -5.37
C GLY A 74 -29.28 -31.64 -5.74
N LEU A 75 -28.98 -30.46 -5.13
CA LEU A 75 -29.67 -29.21 -5.43
C LEU A 75 -29.07 -28.56 -6.70
N HIS A 76 -29.41 -29.06 -7.86
CA HIS A 76 -28.82 -28.67 -9.15
C HIS A 76 -28.96 -27.16 -9.46
N THR A 77 -30.12 -26.57 -9.18
CA THR A 77 -30.38 -25.14 -9.44
C THR A 77 -29.50 -24.25 -8.54
N LEU A 78 -29.38 -24.60 -7.26
CA LEU A 78 -28.57 -23.87 -6.32
C LEU A 78 -27.08 -24.00 -6.68
N SER A 79 -26.63 -25.21 -7.03
CA SER A 79 -25.26 -25.47 -7.46
C SER A 79 -24.89 -24.65 -8.72
N TRP A 80 -25.82 -24.62 -9.71
CA TRP A 80 -25.65 -23.80 -10.92
C TRP A 80 -25.56 -22.30 -10.58
N LEU A 81 -26.46 -21.78 -9.72
CA LEU A 81 -26.46 -20.39 -9.29
C LEU A 81 -25.14 -20.02 -8.58
N MET A 82 -24.68 -20.87 -7.65
CA MET A 82 -23.43 -20.67 -6.93
C MET A 82 -22.22 -20.66 -7.87
N ASN A 83 -22.24 -21.51 -8.91
CA ASN A 83 -21.18 -21.51 -9.92
C ASN A 83 -21.14 -20.20 -10.70
N GLN A 84 -22.27 -19.60 -11.04
CA GLN A 84 -22.34 -18.29 -11.69
C GLN A 84 -21.81 -17.19 -10.76
N VAL A 85 -22.25 -17.20 -9.50
CA VAL A 85 -21.77 -16.22 -8.48
C VAL A 85 -20.26 -16.30 -8.30
N ILE A 86 -19.68 -17.51 -8.22
CA ILE A 86 -18.23 -17.69 -8.08
C ILE A 86 -17.52 -17.19 -9.35
N THR A 87 -18.01 -17.55 -10.55
CA THR A 87 -17.39 -17.15 -11.82
C THR A 87 -17.34 -15.64 -12.00
N TYR A 88 -18.48 -14.97 -11.83
CA TYR A 88 -18.55 -13.51 -11.93
C TYR A 88 -17.89 -12.81 -10.73
N GLY A 89 -17.94 -13.44 -9.56
CA GLY A 89 -17.29 -12.96 -8.35
C GLY A 89 -15.75 -12.91 -8.48
N VAL A 90 -15.15 -13.88 -9.17
CA VAL A 90 -13.71 -13.85 -9.47
C VAL A 90 -13.36 -12.67 -10.37
N ILE A 91 -14.16 -12.40 -11.41
CA ILE A 91 -13.94 -11.26 -12.30
C ILE A 91 -14.07 -9.94 -11.52
N ALA A 92 -15.13 -9.81 -10.71
CA ALA A 92 -15.31 -8.64 -9.86
C ALA A 92 -14.17 -8.46 -8.86
N ALA A 93 -13.67 -9.56 -8.27
CA ALA A 93 -12.53 -9.52 -7.36
C ALA A 93 -11.26 -9.00 -8.06
N ILE A 94 -10.96 -9.46 -9.28
CA ILE A 94 -9.81 -8.98 -10.05
C ILE A 94 -9.89 -7.46 -10.26
N ILE A 95 -11.06 -6.93 -10.61
CA ILE A 95 -11.27 -5.49 -10.81
C ILE A 95 -11.12 -4.72 -9.49
N ILE A 96 -11.71 -5.24 -8.40
CA ILE A 96 -11.63 -4.59 -7.09
C ILE A 96 -10.21 -4.57 -6.55
N PHE A 97 -9.43 -5.64 -6.76
CA PHE A 97 -8.05 -5.76 -6.28
C PHE A 97 -6.99 -5.23 -7.24
N GLN A 98 -7.39 -4.72 -8.42
CA GLN A 98 -6.45 -4.13 -9.38
C GLN A 98 -5.51 -3.08 -8.73
N PRO A 99 -6.02 -2.11 -7.92
CA PRO A 99 -5.14 -1.14 -7.27
C PRO A 99 -4.19 -1.76 -6.24
N GLU A 100 -4.64 -2.76 -5.46
CA GLU A 100 -3.80 -3.42 -4.46
C GLU A 100 -2.70 -4.25 -5.12
N VAL A 101 -3.01 -4.96 -6.20
CA VAL A 101 -2.02 -5.72 -6.99
C VAL A 101 -0.98 -4.78 -7.59
N ARG A 102 -1.41 -3.64 -8.16
CA ARG A 102 -0.52 -2.62 -8.69
C ARG A 102 0.43 -2.09 -7.61
N ARG A 103 -0.09 -1.69 -6.46
CA ARG A 103 0.72 -1.22 -5.30
C ARG A 103 1.72 -2.28 -4.83
N GLY A 104 1.29 -3.55 -4.73
CA GLY A 104 2.17 -4.66 -4.36
C GLY A 104 3.33 -4.87 -5.34
N LEU A 105 3.06 -4.78 -6.64
CA LEU A 105 4.08 -4.90 -7.69
C LEU A 105 5.05 -3.71 -7.69
N GLU A 106 4.56 -2.50 -7.48
CA GLU A 106 5.37 -1.28 -7.34
C GLU A 106 6.32 -1.40 -6.14
N HIS A 107 5.83 -1.88 -5.00
CA HIS A 107 6.65 -2.10 -3.80
C HIS A 107 7.75 -3.15 -4.05
N LEU A 108 7.44 -4.26 -4.73
CA LEU A 108 8.43 -5.28 -5.08
C LEU A 108 9.48 -4.75 -6.09
N GLY A 109 9.07 -3.91 -7.03
CA GLY A 109 9.97 -3.33 -8.03
C GLY A 109 10.95 -2.31 -7.45
N ARG A 110 10.55 -1.56 -6.43
CA ARG A 110 11.39 -0.53 -5.81
C ARG A 110 12.40 -1.07 -4.79
N SER A 111 12.08 -2.14 -4.08
CA SER A 111 12.93 -2.66 -2.98
C SER A 111 14.25 -3.30 -3.45
N ALA A 112 14.42 -3.57 -4.74
CA ALA A 112 15.51 -4.40 -5.23
C ALA A 112 16.78 -3.66 -5.71
N PHE A 113 16.76 -2.33 -6.01
CA PHE A 113 17.85 -1.79 -6.84
C PHE A 113 18.53 -0.47 -6.46
N PHE A 114 18.12 0.32 -5.45
CA PHE A 114 18.84 1.57 -5.18
C PHE A 114 19.14 1.80 -3.69
N LYS A 115 20.32 1.38 -3.25
CA LYS A 115 21.04 1.98 -2.12
C LYS A 115 22.27 2.71 -2.66
N THR A 116 22.20 4.02 -2.78
CA THR A 116 23.35 4.90 -3.05
C THR A 116 23.63 5.73 -1.81
N SER A 117 24.76 5.47 -1.16
CA SER A 117 24.96 5.55 0.28
C SER A 117 25.84 6.71 0.78
N LYS A 118 26.01 7.85 0.17
CA LYS A 118 26.85 8.90 0.80
C LYS A 118 26.47 10.35 0.50
N LYS A 119 25.71 10.60 -0.55
CA LYS A 119 25.19 11.94 -0.87
C LYS A 119 23.89 12.22 -0.09
N GLU A 120 23.19 11.15 0.27
CA GLU A 120 21.91 11.20 0.98
C GLU A 120 22.03 11.77 2.41
N GLU A 121 23.09 11.43 3.17
CA GLU A 121 23.23 11.90 4.58
C GLU A 121 23.33 13.43 4.69
N LEU A 122 24.06 14.11 3.77
CA LEU A 122 24.20 15.57 3.79
C LEU A 122 22.93 16.28 3.30
N ASP A 123 22.21 15.66 2.38
CA ASP A 123 20.92 16.20 1.89
C ASP A 123 19.81 16.00 2.94
N ASP A 124 19.84 14.90 3.70
CA ASP A 124 18.93 14.63 4.81
C ASP A 124 19.12 15.63 5.96
N GLU A 125 20.36 15.94 6.36
CA GLU A 125 20.62 16.95 7.40
C GLU A 125 20.11 18.34 6.98
N ARG A 126 20.30 18.74 5.73
CA ARG A 126 19.78 20.02 5.20
C ARG A 126 18.26 20.04 5.19
N MET A 127 17.65 18.94 4.79
CA MET A 127 16.19 18.77 4.79
C MET A 127 15.62 18.90 6.21
N ILE A 128 16.22 18.22 7.20
CA ILE A 128 15.80 18.29 8.60
C ILE A 128 15.89 19.73 9.12
N LEU A 129 17.00 20.43 8.85
CA LEU A 129 17.17 21.82 9.27
C LEU A 129 16.17 22.77 8.61
N ALA A 130 15.82 22.54 7.33
CA ALA A 130 14.82 23.31 6.61
C ALA A 130 13.41 23.11 7.21
N PHE A 131 13.06 21.87 7.53
CA PHE A 131 11.79 21.56 8.20
C PHE A 131 11.74 22.13 9.61
N ASP A 132 12.77 21.96 10.42
CA ASP A 132 12.82 22.50 11.77
C ASP A 132 12.61 24.02 11.76
N LYS A 133 13.32 24.74 10.89
CA LYS A 133 13.17 26.19 10.72
C LYS A 133 11.74 26.58 10.33
N ALA A 134 11.16 25.88 9.35
CA ALA A 134 9.81 26.16 8.88
C ALA A 134 8.76 25.88 9.96
N ILE A 135 8.85 24.73 10.62
CA ILE A 135 7.94 24.32 11.69
C ILE A 135 7.99 25.32 12.84
N GLN A 136 9.17 25.69 13.33
CA GLN A 136 9.30 26.67 14.42
C GLN A 136 8.74 28.03 14.06
N TYR A 137 8.91 28.48 12.82
CA TYR A 137 8.35 29.76 12.36
C TYR A 137 6.82 29.70 12.29
N MET A 138 6.28 28.65 11.67
CA MET A 138 4.84 28.47 11.47
C MET A 138 4.11 28.23 12.79
N SER A 139 4.66 27.39 13.68
CA SER A 139 4.13 27.11 15.01
C SER A 139 3.98 28.38 15.85
N LYS A 140 5.04 29.20 15.96
CA LYS A 140 5.00 30.46 16.71
C LYS A 140 3.98 31.46 16.20
N ARG A 141 3.65 31.41 14.91
CA ARG A 141 2.71 32.32 14.24
C ARG A 141 1.34 31.72 13.98
N LYS A 142 1.14 30.48 14.41
CA LYS A 142 -0.09 29.73 14.18
C LYS A 142 -0.47 29.66 12.69
N ILE A 143 0.53 29.45 11.85
CA ILE A 143 0.31 29.24 10.42
C ILE A 143 0.08 27.74 10.20
N GLY A 144 -1.11 27.39 9.72
CA GLY A 144 -1.46 26.01 9.43
C GLY A 144 -0.64 25.45 8.28
N ALA A 145 -0.04 24.28 8.48
CA ALA A 145 0.75 23.61 7.45
C ALA A 145 0.47 22.11 7.45
N LEU A 146 0.57 21.50 6.28
CA LEU A 146 0.46 20.05 6.07
C LEU A 146 1.51 19.63 5.05
N VAL A 147 2.49 18.86 5.49
CA VAL A 147 3.57 18.38 4.63
C VAL A 147 3.65 16.88 4.71
N THR A 148 3.70 16.23 3.57
CA THR A 148 3.78 14.77 3.43
C THR A 148 5.02 14.40 2.63
N ILE A 149 5.87 13.58 3.23
CA ILE A 149 7.11 13.07 2.61
C ILE A 149 6.84 11.67 2.11
N GLN A 150 6.94 11.47 0.81
CA GLN A 150 6.80 10.17 0.17
C GLN A 150 7.91 9.23 0.64
N ARG A 151 7.54 8.00 0.99
CA ARG A 151 8.48 6.92 1.30
C ARG A 151 8.37 5.81 0.26
N SER A 152 8.06 4.57 0.68
CA SER A 152 7.99 3.42 -0.23
C SER A 152 6.72 3.42 -1.10
N THR A 153 5.62 3.94 -0.57
CA THR A 153 4.36 4.05 -1.32
C THR A 153 4.38 5.30 -2.20
N GLY A 154 4.11 5.13 -3.51
CA GLY A 154 4.01 6.26 -4.44
C GLY A 154 2.80 7.13 -4.11
N LEU A 155 2.97 8.44 -4.19
CA LEU A 155 1.91 9.44 -3.98
C LEU A 155 1.52 10.15 -5.28
N ASP A 156 1.80 9.55 -6.44
CA ASP A 156 1.63 10.17 -7.75
C ASP A 156 0.17 10.61 -7.99
N GLU A 157 -0.82 9.83 -7.53
CA GLU A 157 -2.24 10.18 -7.64
C GLU A 157 -2.62 11.48 -6.88
N TYR A 158 -1.91 11.78 -5.78
CA TYR A 158 -2.13 13.02 -5.01
C TYR A 158 -1.28 14.17 -5.57
N ILE A 159 -0.09 13.87 -6.10
CA ILE A 159 0.78 14.85 -6.77
C ILE A 159 0.05 15.46 -7.96
N GLU A 160 -0.67 14.68 -8.76
CA GLU A 160 -1.44 15.16 -9.93
C GLU A 160 -2.54 16.18 -9.55
N THR A 161 -2.96 16.23 -8.28
CA THR A 161 -3.97 17.20 -7.82
C THR A 161 -3.39 18.56 -7.43
N GLY A 162 -2.06 18.65 -7.26
CA GLY A 162 -1.37 19.83 -6.77
C GLY A 162 -0.83 20.72 -7.89
N ILE A 163 -0.15 21.78 -7.46
CA ILE A 163 0.58 22.71 -8.33
C ILE A 163 2.04 22.29 -8.34
N ASP A 164 2.57 21.94 -9.51
CA ASP A 164 3.95 21.50 -9.68
C ASP A 164 4.95 22.61 -9.31
N LEU A 165 5.94 22.24 -8.50
CA LEU A 165 7.01 23.16 -8.07
C LEU A 165 8.40 22.64 -8.46
N ASP A 166 8.66 21.34 -8.35
CA ASP A 166 9.98 20.68 -8.54
C ASP A 166 11.15 21.49 -7.92
N ALA A 167 10.97 21.93 -6.68
CA ALA A 167 11.87 22.87 -6.01
C ALA A 167 12.69 22.19 -4.91
N ASP A 168 13.88 22.73 -4.64
CA ASP A 168 14.69 22.30 -3.49
C ASP A 168 14.02 22.67 -2.17
N ILE A 169 14.18 21.81 -1.16
CA ILE A 169 13.58 22.00 0.16
C ILE A 169 14.36 23.07 0.90
N THR A 170 13.73 24.22 1.15
CA THR A 170 14.26 25.27 2.01
C THR A 170 13.20 25.72 3.01
N GLY A 171 13.64 26.13 4.22
CA GLY A 171 12.71 26.62 5.23
C GLY A 171 11.94 27.85 4.76
N GLU A 172 12.60 28.73 3.99
CA GLU A 172 12.01 29.93 3.43
C GLU A 172 10.88 29.63 2.44
N LEU A 173 11.10 28.63 1.55
CA LEU A 173 10.09 28.24 0.57
C LEU A 173 8.89 27.61 1.26
N LEU A 174 9.12 26.68 2.21
CA LEU A 174 8.03 26.08 2.99
C LEU A 174 7.20 27.12 3.72
N ILE A 175 7.86 28.10 4.37
CA ILE A 175 7.16 29.21 5.04
C ILE A 175 6.31 29.99 4.02
N ASN A 176 6.88 30.35 2.87
CA ASN A 176 6.17 31.14 1.86
C ASN A 176 4.97 30.40 1.26
N ILE A 177 5.08 29.09 1.08
CA ILE A 177 3.96 28.27 0.58
C ILE A 177 2.75 28.38 1.52
N PHE A 178 2.97 28.27 2.85
CA PHE A 178 1.89 28.21 3.83
C PHE A 178 1.42 29.58 4.36
N ILE A 179 2.00 30.70 3.87
CA ILE A 179 1.47 32.02 4.24
C ILE A 179 -0.02 32.11 3.85
N PRO A 180 -0.91 32.44 4.80
CA PRO A 180 -2.35 32.53 4.54
C PRO A 180 -2.70 33.48 3.39
N ASN A 181 -3.74 33.17 2.65
CA ASN A 181 -4.25 33.94 1.51
C ASN A 181 -3.30 34.01 0.29
N THR A 182 -2.35 33.09 0.17
CA THR A 182 -1.54 32.89 -1.04
C THR A 182 -2.09 31.73 -1.87
N PRO A 183 -1.82 31.63 -3.19
CA PRO A 183 -2.37 30.56 -4.03
C PRO A 183 -1.92 29.15 -3.67
N LEU A 184 -0.82 28.98 -2.93
CA LEU A 184 -0.22 27.67 -2.61
C LEU A 184 -0.56 27.14 -1.21
N HIS A 185 -1.19 27.94 -0.35
CA HIS A 185 -1.34 27.62 1.07
C HIS A 185 -2.45 26.61 1.39
N ASP A 186 -3.41 26.45 0.50
CA ASP A 186 -4.55 25.56 0.71
C ASP A 186 -4.28 24.17 0.17
N GLY A 187 -4.17 23.19 1.06
CA GLY A 187 -3.82 21.82 0.75
C GLY A 187 -2.49 21.38 1.38
N ALA A 188 -1.92 20.32 0.83
CA ALA A 188 -0.67 19.74 1.31
C ALA A 188 0.52 20.06 0.38
N VAL A 189 1.69 20.11 0.97
CA VAL A 189 2.97 20.00 0.25
C VAL A 189 3.35 18.53 0.21
N ILE A 190 3.68 18.02 -0.96
CA ILE A 190 4.23 16.66 -1.12
C ILE A 190 5.69 16.75 -1.49
N VAL A 191 6.51 16.07 -0.70
CA VAL A 191 7.95 15.92 -0.93
C VAL A 191 8.22 14.55 -1.52
N LYS A 192 8.94 14.51 -2.64
CA LYS A 192 9.33 13.30 -3.36
C LYS A 192 10.77 13.44 -3.82
N ASP A 193 11.55 12.37 -3.64
CA ASP A 193 12.96 12.28 -4.08
C ASP A 193 13.84 13.48 -3.63
N GLY A 194 13.63 13.94 -2.37
CA GLY A 194 14.38 15.04 -1.78
C GLY A 194 14.01 16.44 -2.27
N LYS A 195 12.88 16.59 -2.99
CA LYS A 195 12.37 17.86 -3.50
C LYS A 195 10.93 18.10 -3.11
N ILE A 196 10.52 19.36 -3.07
CA ILE A 196 9.10 19.73 -3.04
C ILE A 196 8.55 19.49 -4.45
N ALA A 197 7.80 18.40 -4.62
CA ALA A 197 7.19 18.05 -5.90
C ALA A 197 6.04 19.02 -6.22
N VAL A 198 5.08 19.14 -5.29
CA VAL A 198 3.88 19.97 -5.47
C VAL A 198 3.49 20.68 -4.17
N ALA A 199 2.75 21.76 -4.30
CA ALA A 199 1.97 22.39 -3.22
C ALA A 199 0.48 22.38 -3.56
N SER A 200 -0.36 22.69 -2.58
CA SER A 200 -1.83 22.74 -2.75
C SER A 200 -2.43 21.38 -3.20
N ALA A 201 -1.79 20.27 -2.85
CA ALA A 201 -2.28 18.92 -3.18
C ALA A 201 -3.43 18.50 -2.25
N TYR A 202 -4.40 17.74 -2.81
CA TYR A 202 -5.50 17.19 -2.04
C TYR A 202 -5.15 15.78 -1.56
N LEU A 203 -5.21 15.58 -0.24
CA LEU A 203 -5.02 14.28 0.40
C LEU A 203 -6.37 13.70 0.84
N PRO A 204 -6.48 12.36 0.96
CA PRO A 204 -7.70 11.72 1.42
C PRO A 204 -8.01 12.13 2.86
N LEU A 205 -9.27 12.37 3.15
CA LEU A 205 -9.73 12.70 4.51
C LEU A 205 -10.12 11.40 5.24
N SER A 206 -9.64 11.21 6.46
CA SER A 206 -10.09 10.11 7.30
C SER A 206 -11.52 10.35 7.80
N ASP A 207 -12.38 9.33 7.63
CA ASP A 207 -13.73 9.30 8.18
C ASP A 207 -13.78 8.70 9.60
N SER A 208 -12.63 8.46 10.22
CA SER A 208 -12.55 7.85 11.55
C SER A 208 -13.25 8.71 12.60
N MET A 209 -14.18 8.09 13.34
CA MET A 209 -14.85 8.70 14.48
C MET A 209 -13.93 8.88 15.69
N LEU A 210 -12.72 8.30 15.68
CA LEU A 210 -11.73 8.43 16.74
C LEU A 210 -11.02 9.78 16.70
N ILE A 211 -11.10 10.51 15.58
CA ILE A 211 -10.50 11.84 15.45
C ILE A 211 -11.42 12.85 16.14
N PRO A 212 -10.94 13.59 17.15
CA PRO A 212 -11.72 14.61 17.81
C PRO A 212 -12.29 15.64 16.83
N LYS A 213 -13.52 16.13 17.07
CA LYS A 213 -14.20 17.07 16.16
C LYS A 213 -13.52 18.44 16.06
N GLU A 214 -12.69 18.75 17.04
CA GLU A 214 -11.87 19.98 17.10
C GLU A 214 -10.72 19.98 16.08
N PHE A 215 -10.36 18.82 15.54
CA PHE A 215 -9.32 18.74 14.50
C PHE A 215 -9.91 19.08 13.13
N GLY A 216 -9.32 20.10 12.49
CA GLY A 216 -9.72 20.58 11.17
C GLY A 216 -9.35 19.62 10.04
N THR A 217 -9.60 20.06 8.81
CA THR A 217 -9.42 19.29 7.58
C THR A 217 -7.98 18.81 7.38
N ARG A 218 -6.95 19.61 7.72
CA ARG A 218 -5.54 19.24 7.62
C ARG A 218 -5.19 18.04 8.51
N HIS A 219 -5.75 17.97 9.72
CA HIS A 219 -5.54 16.84 10.62
C HIS A 219 -6.19 15.56 10.06
N ARG A 220 -7.42 15.69 9.54
CA ARG A 220 -8.10 14.54 8.90
C ARG A 220 -7.39 14.08 7.64
N ALA A 221 -6.78 14.98 6.88
CA ALA A 221 -5.99 14.68 5.71
C ALA A 221 -4.69 13.94 6.07
N ALA A 222 -4.01 14.35 7.14
CA ALA A 222 -2.81 13.67 7.61
C ALA A 222 -3.09 12.24 8.10
N VAL A 223 -4.18 12.04 8.83
CA VAL A 223 -4.60 10.69 9.22
C VAL A 223 -5.02 9.90 7.98
N GLY A 224 -5.80 10.48 7.07
CA GLY A 224 -6.26 9.82 5.86
C GLY A 224 -5.13 9.31 4.99
N ILE A 225 -4.07 10.11 4.78
CA ILE A 225 -2.90 9.65 4.01
C ILE A 225 -2.12 8.56 4.74
N SER A 226 -2.08 8.57 6.08
CA SER A 226 -1.43 7.52 6.88
C SER A 226 -2.20 6.19 6.86
N GLU A 227 -3.49 6.20 6.55
CA GLU A 227 -4.31 4.99 6.42
C GLU A 227 -4.03 4.25 5.09
N VAL A 228 -3.55 4.96 4.06
CA VAL A 228 -3.37 4.42 2.70
C VAL A 228 -1.92 4.36 2.23
N SER A 229 -0.98 4.95 2.99
CA SER A 229 0.44 4.99 2.64
C SER A 229 1.34 4.88 3.87
N ASP A 230 2.64 4.68 3.64
CA ASP A 230 3.71 4.72 4.64
C ASP A 230 4.42 6.09 4.67
N ALA A 231 3.81 7.11 4.08
CA ALA A 231 4.37 8.46 4.03
C ALA A 231 4.50 9.07 5.43
N LEU A 232 5.54 9.87 5.61
CA LEU A 232 5.72 10.64 6.84
C LEU A 232 5.02 11.99 6.67
N THR A 233 4.04 12.27 7.54
CA THR A 233 3.27 13.51 7.47
C THR A 233 3.39 14.28 8.77
N PHE A 234 3.63 15.58 8.68
CA PHE A 234 3.56 16.49 9.82
C PHE A 234 2.60 17.65 9.55
N ILE A 235 2.02 18.13 10.62
CA ILE A 235 1.03 19.20 10.62
C ILE A 235 1.48 20.29 11.57
N VAL A 236 1.18 21.55 11.22
CA VAL A 236 1.15 22.65 12.18
C VAL A 236 -0.28 23.14 12.29
N SER A 237 -0.81 23.16 13.52
CA SER A 237 -2.16 23.62 13.79
C SER A 237 -2.26 25.15 13.67
N GLU A 238 -3.23 25.65 12.92
CA GLU A 238 -3.51 27.10 12.83
C GLU A 238 -4.22 27.66 14.07
N GLU A 239 -4.83 26.79 14.88
CA GLU A 239 -5.53 27.21 16.10
C GLU A 239 -4.57 27.28 17.29
N THR A 240 -3.79 26.23 17.49
CA THR A 240 -2.92 26.09 18.67
C THR A 240 -1.46 26.40 18.39
N GLY A 241 -0.99 26.24 17.16
CA GLY A 241 0.41 26.23 16.79
C GLY A 241 1.11 24.92 17.16
N GLY A 242 0.39 23.93 17.67
CA GLY A 242 0.92 22.59 17.94
C GLY A 242 1.34 21.87 16.67
N VAL A 243 2.34 20.96 16.79
CA VAL A 243 2.87 20.11 15.71
C VAL A 243 2.51 18.67 15.99
#